data_fb4a194372a37838c0f8e51c3872753f
#
_entry.id   fb4a194372a37838c0f8e51c3872753f
#
_cell.length_a   1.000
_cell.length_b   1.000
_cell.length_c   1.000
_cell.angle_alpha   90.00
_cell.angle_beta   90.00
_cell.angle_gamma   90.00
#
_symmetry.space_group_name_H-M   'P 1'
#
loop_
_entity.id
_entity.type
_entity.pdbx_description
1 polymer ?
#
loop_
_entity_poly.entity_id
_entity_poly.type
_entity_poly.pdbx_seq_one_letter_code
_entity_poly.pdbx_strand_id
1 'polypeptide(L)'
;TNDPTAIVDVRLSEGELWIDELLCEKGYDNLMIADTLASLNVPPEIQIVADSAEPKSIKELTSKGWKVEPAQKGKDSISTGLSILNRYKKHVTKHSTNIIKEYRNYRWKTDEFGNATNIPIDKYNHSIDAQRYVCLNKLLERNNALSYSVARGKK
;
A
#
# COMPACT_ATOMS: atom_id res chain seq x y z
N THR A 1 2.77 -4.14 17.09
CA THR A 1 2.08 -5.18 16.33
C THR A 1 3.06 -6.17 15.75
N ASN A 2 2.58 -7.35 15.44
CA ASN A 2 3.41 -8.40 14.86
C ASN A 2 3.38 -8.38 13.33
N ASP A 3 2.63 -7.46 12.75
CA ASP A 3 2.51 -7.31 11.31
C ASP A 3 3.64 -6.44 10.74
N PRO A 4 4.09 -6.72 9.53
CA PRO A 4 5.14 -5.91 8.91
C PRO A 4 4.64 -4.52 8.52
N THR A 5 5.57 -3.57 8.50
CA THR A 5 5.38 -2.30 7.80
C THR A 5 5.75 -2.51 6.33
N ALA A 6 4.84 -2.16 5.44
CA ALA A 6 5.09 -2.20 4.00
C ALA A 6 5.15 -0.78 3.44
N ILE A 7 6.20 -0.49 2.69
CA ILE A 7 6.35 0.75 1.93
C ILE A 7 6.51 0.38 0.46
N VAL A 8 5.63 0.89 -0.37
CA VAL A 8 5.56 0.53 -1.79
C VAL A 8 5.59 1.80 -2.63
N ASP A 9 6.46 1.83 -3.63
CA ASP A 9 6.48 2.85 -4.66
C ASP A 9 5.52 2.41 -5.79
N VAL A 10 4.54 3.23 -6.09
CA VAL A 10 3.58 2.99 -7.16
C VAL A 10 3.63 4.13 -8.14
N ARG A 11 3.96 3.83 -9.39
CA ARG A 11 4.06 4.80 -10.48
C ARG A 11 3.10 4.45 -11.60
N LEU A 12 2.40 5.45 -12.09
CA LEU A 12 1.59 5.33 -13.28
C LEU A 12 2.37 5.93 -14.47
N SER A 13 2.64 5.13 -15.48
CA SER A 13 3.31 5.57 -16.69
C SER A 13 2.69 4.88 -17.89
N GLU A 14 2.30 5.66 -18.88
CA GLU A 14 1.68 5.16 -20.12
C GLU A 14 0.50 4.20 -19.88
N GLY A 15 -0.32 4.50 -18.87
CA GLY A 15 -1.50 3.70 -18.53
C GLY A 15 -1.20 2.40 -17.81
N GLU A 16 0.02 2.15 -17.41
CA GLU A 16 0.43 0.95 -16.68
C GLU A 16 1.02 1.31 -15.31
N LEU A 17 0.93 0.40 -14.34
CA LEU A 17 1.51 0.58 -13.01
C LEU A 17 2.87 -0.09 -12.92
N TRP A 18 3.81 0.65 -12.36
CA TRP A 18 5.16 0.20 -12.05
C TRP A 18 5.32 0.21 -10.54
N ILE A 19 5.57 -0.95 -9.95
CA ILE A 19 5.46 -1.19 -8.52
C ILE A 19 6.78 -1.72 -8.00
N ASP A 20 7.27 -1.09 -6.92
CA ASP A 20 8.54 -1.43 -6.29
C ASP A 20 8.38 -1.52 -4.77
N GLU A 21 8.84 -2.62 -4.20
CA GLU A 21 8.89 -2.82 -2.76
C GLU A 21 10.08 -2.08 -2.18
N LEU A 22 9.81 -1.05 -1.37
CA LEU A 22 10.87 -0.31 -0.69
C LEU A 22 11.17 -0.90 0.68
N LEU A 23 10.15 -1.44 1.35
CA LEU A 23 10.27 -2.07 2.66
C LEU A 23 9.11 -3.04 2.88
N CYS A 24 9.40 -4.16 3.54
CA CYS A 24 8.36 -5.03 4.10
C CYS A 24 8.98 -5.78 5.29
N GLU A 25 8.97 -5.15 6.46
CA GLU A 25 9.62 -5.70 7.65
C GLU A 25 8.86 -5.39 8.93
N LYS A 26 9.01 -6.28 9.91
CA LYS A 26 8.43 -6.12 11.25
C LYS A 26 9.31 -5.23 12.13
N GLY A 27 8.69 -4.66 13.16
CA GLY A 27 9.39 -3.94 14.21
C GLY A 27 9.79 -2.51 13.85
N TYR A 28 9.24 -1.94 12.78
CA TYR A 28 9.51 -0.56 12.40
C TYR A 28 8.62 0.42 13.18
N ASP A 29 9.27 1.41 13.80
CA ASP A 29 8.58 2.59 14.35
C ASP A 29 8.61 3.75 13.33
N ASN A 30 7.99 4.87 13.69
CA ASN A 30 7.87 6.01 12.78
C ASN A 30 9.21 6.69 12.48
N LEU A 31 10.15 6.68 13.44
CA LEU A 31 11.49 7.19 13.21
C LEU A 31 12.23 6.33 12.19
N MET A 32 12.16 5.01 12.32
CA MET A 32 12.77 4.07 11.39
C MET A 32 12.16 4.21 9.99
N ILE A 33 10.86 4.41 9.89
CA ILE A 33 10.19 4.67 8.61
C ILE A 33 10.74 5.96 7.97
N ALA A 34 10.80 7.04 8.72
CA ALA A 34 11.33 8.32 8.23
C ALA A 34 12.78 8.20 7.78
N ASP A 35 13.62 7.52 8.56
CA ASP A 35 15.02 7.28 8.21
C ASP A 35 15.16 6.43 6.94
N THR A 36 14.31 5.43 6.78
CA THR A 36 14.27 4.59 5.57
C THR A 36 13.90 5.41 4.33
N LEU A 37 12.85 6.23 4.42
CA LEU A 37 12.45 7.10 3.32
C LEU A 37 13.58 8.04 2.92
N ALA A 38 14.28 8.62 3.88
CA ALA A 38 15.42 9.49 3.63
C ALA A 38 16.59 8.73 2.99
N SER A 39 16.93 7.55 3.50
CA SER A 39 18.05 6.74 2.99
C SER A 39 17.80 6.23 1.56
N LEU A 40 16.55 6.04 1.18
CA LEU A 40 16.14 5.65 -0.17
C LEU A 40 16.00 6.84 -1.10
N ASN A 41 16.33 8.04 -0.64
CA ASN A 41 16.20 9.29 -1.40
C ASN A 41 14.79 9.56 -1.93
N VAL A 42 13.77 9.19 -1.16
CA VAL A 42 12.39 9.54 -1.50
C VAL A 42 12.25 11.06 -1.46
N PRO A 43 11.82 11.71 -2.54
CA PRO A 43 11.68 13.17 -2.54
C PRO A 43 10.64 13.63 -1.49
N PRO A 44 10.94 14.64 -0.65
CA PRO A 44 10.02 15.08 0.40
C PRO A 44 8.68 15.61 -0.12
N GLU A 45 8.64 16.07 -1.35
CA GLU A 45 7.44 16.58 -2.02
C GLU A 45 6.50 15.49 -2.55
N ILE A 46 6.95 14.24 -2.59
CA ILE A 46 6.12 13.11 -3.05
C ILE A 46 5.00 12.83 -2.04
N GLN A 47 3.81 12.69 -2.57
CA GLN A 47 2.66 12.35 -1.75
C GLN A 47 2.75 10.90 -1.26
N ILE A 48 2.66 10.72 0.05
CA ILE A 48 2.60 9.42 0.70
C ILE A 48 1.17 9.18 1.18
N VAL A 49 0.62 8.02 0.88
CA VAL A 49 -0.67 7.59 1.38
C VAL A 49 -0.46 6.55 2.47
N ALA A 50 -0.96 6.81 3.66
CA ALA A 50 -0.78 5.92 4.81
C ALA A 50 -2.11 5.41 5.35
N ASP A 51 -2.08 4.27 6.02
CA ASP A 51 -3.26 3.71 6.67
C ASP A 51 -3.89 4.74 7.62
N SER A 52 -5.14 5.06 7.39
CA SER A 52 -5.88 6.03 8.21
C SER A 52 -6.19 5.53 9.63
N ALA A 53 -5.99 4.24 9.90
CA ALA A 53 -6.07 3.70 11.26
C ALA A 53 -4.89 4.13 12.15
N GLU A 54 -3.86 4.76 11.54
CA GLU A 54 -2.64 5.18 12.22
C GLU A 54 -2.46 6.71 12.22
N PRO A 55 -3.43 7.50 12.77
CA PRO A 55 -3.37 8.96 12.68
C PRO A 55 -2.15 9.56 13.38
N LYS A 56 -1.69 8.92 14.45
CA LYS A 56 -0.48 9.32 15.17
C LYS A 56 0.77 9.20 14.29
N SER A 57 0.88 8.10 13.55
CA SER A 57 1.99 7.87 12.62
C SER A 57 1.99 8.91 11.49
N ILE A 58 0.82 9.22 10.95
CA ILE A 58 0.66 10.26 9.92
C ILE A 58 1.16 11.61 10.45
N LYS A 59 0.75 11.99 11.65
CA LYS A 59 1.14 13.23 12.29
C LYS A 59 2.67 13.29 12.53
N GLU A 60 3.25 12.22 13.04
CA GLU A 60 4.69 12.16 13.30
C GLU A 60 5.51 12.26 12.01
N LEU A 61 5.15 11.53 10.97
CA LEU A 61 5.83 11.59 9.67
C LEU A 61 5.69 12.99 9.03
N THR A 62 4.51 13.58 9.13
CA THR A 62 4.28 14.95 8.64
C THR A 62 5.16 15.95 9.38
N SER A 63 5.31 15.81 10.70
CA SER A 63 6.17 16.69 11.49
C SER A 63 7.65 16.58 11.12
N LYS A 64 8.05 15.48 10.52
CA LYS A 64 9.41 15.24 10.02
C LYS A 64 9.65 15.71 8.58
N GLY A 65 8.67 16.37 7.99
CA GLY A 65 8.77 16.97 6.66
C GLY A 65 8.22 16.12 5.51
N TRP A 66 7.65 14.94 5.80
CA TRP A 66 7.03 14.11 4.78
C TRP A 66 5.60 14.56 4.49
N LYS A 67 5.20 14.44 3.23
CA LYS A 67 3.86 14.82 2.78
C LYS A 67 2.95 13.59 2.83
N VAL A 68 2.30 13.39 3.98
CA VAL A 68 1.50 12.18 4.25
C VAL A 68 0.02 12.53 4.35
N GLU A 69 -0.80 11.77 3.64
CA GLU A 69 -2.26 11.84 3.74
C GLU A 69 -2.84 10.50 4.16
N PRO A 70 -3.98 10.48 4.85
CA PRO A 70 -4.65 9.23 5.20
C PRO A 70 -5.28 8.58 3.98
N ALA A 71 -5.23 7.26 3.94
CA ALA A 71 -5.95 6.48 2.95
C ALA A 71 -7.46 6.68 3.10
N GLN A 72 -8.15 6.85 1.98
CA GLN A 72 -9.61 6.89 1.97
C GLN A 72 -10.16 5.57 2.46
N LYS A 73 -11.08 5.64 3.40
CA LYS A 73 -11.81 4.49 3.92
C LYS A 73 -13.31 4.73 3.81
N GLY A 74 -14.07 3.68 3.95
CA GLY A 74 -15.50 3.72 3.88
C GLY A 74 -16.02 2.36 3.44
N LYS A 75 -17.33 2.30 3.30
CA LYS A 75 -17.98 1.11 2.76
C LYS A 75 -17.41 0.78 1.39
N ASP A 76 -17.09 -0.49 1.17
CA ASP A 76 -16.59 -1.02 -0.09
C ASP A 76 -15.20 -0.49 -0.51
N SER A 77 -14.45 0.19 0.37
CA SER A 77 -13.12 0.72 0.02
C SER A 77 -12.13 -0.37 -0.39
N ILE A 78 -12.21 -1.56 0.21
CA ILE A 78 -11.34 -2.68 -0.14
C ILE A 78 -11.67 -3.15 -1.56
N SER A 79 -12.92 -3.46 -1.85
CA SER A 79 -13.32 -3.94 -3.18
C SER A 79 -13.12 -2.89 -4.26
N THR A 80 -13.39 -1.63 -3.97
CA THR A 80 -13.18 -0.52 -4.91
C THR A 80 -11.69 -0.35 -5.22
N GLY A 81 -10.84 -0.33 -4.20
CA GLY A 81 -9.39 -0.20 -4.38
C GLY A 81 -8.80 -1.37 -5.17
N LEU A 82 -9.22 -2.60 -4.87
CA LEU A 82 -8.80 -3.79 -5.61
C LEU A 82 -9.28 -3.75 -7.07
N SER A 83 -10.52 -3.30 -7.30
CA SER A 83 -11.07 -3.14 -8.65
C SER A 83 -10.24 -2.16 -9.48
N ILE A 84 -9.85 -1.02 -8.89
CA ILE A 84 -8.98 -0.05 -9.56
C ILE A 84 -7.63 -0.68 -9.86
N LEU A 85 -6.98 -1.30 -8.87
CA LEU A 85 -5.69 -1.95 -9.02
C LEU A 85 -5.71 -2.99 -10.16
N ASN A 86 -6.78 -3.78 -10.24
CA ASN A 86 -6.92 -4.84 -11.23
C ASN A 86 -7.16 -4.34 -12.67
N ARG A 87 -7.52 -3.08 -12.85
CA ARG A 87 -7.69 -2.48 -14.19
C ARG A 87 -6.36 -2.26 -14.91
N TYR A 88 -5.28 -2.19 -14.17
CA TYR A 88 -3.97 -1.82 -14.72
C TYR A 88 -3.11 -3.06 -14.94
N LYS A 89 -2.40 -3.09 -16.05
CA LYS A 89 -1.25 -3.96 -16.19
C LYS A 89 -0.18 -3.49 -15.21
N LYS A 90 0.36 -4.42 -14.44
CA LYS A 90 1.33 -4.14 -13.38
C LYS A 90 2.68 -4.74 -13.72
N HIS A 91 3.71 -3.93 -13.52
CA HIS A 91 5.11 -4.33 -13.60
C HIS A 91 5.69 -4.26 -12.21
N VAL A 92 6.09 -5.41 -11.68
CA VAL A 92 6.64 -5.52 -10.33
C VAL A 92 8.13 -5.81 -10.45
N THR A 93 8.96 -5.05 -9.73
CA THR A 93 10.40 -5.28 -9.76
C THR A 93 10.77 -6.66 -9.23
N LYS A 94 11.85 -7.20 -9.76
CA LYS A 94 12.31 -8.56 -9.47
C LYS A 94 12.64 -8.79 -7.99
N HIS A 95 13.14 -7.76 -7.32
CA HIS A 95 13.49 -7.83 -5.90
C HIS A 95 12.31 -7.67 -4.96
N SER A 96 11.13 -7.32 -5.48
CA SER A 96 9.90 -7.16 -4.70
C SER A 96 9.30 -8.51 -4.30
N THR A 97 10.06 -9.29 -3.55
CA THR A 97 9.74 -10.68 -3.25
C THR A 97 8.48 -10.83 -2.40
N ASN A 98 8.22 -9.90 -1.48
CA ASN A 98 6.99 -9.94 -0.68
C ASN A 98 5.76 -9.58 -1.51
N ILE A 99 5.86 -8.60 -2.40
CA ILE A 99 4.77 -8.27 -3.33
C ILE A 99 4.44 -9.47 -4.21
N ILE A 100 5.44 -10.10 -4.78
CA ILE A 100 5.26 -11.29 -5.64
C ILE A 100 4.59 -12.42 -4.86
N LYS A 101 5.04 -12.66 -3.63
CA LYS A 101 4.45 -13.67 -2.75
C LYS A 101 2.99 -13.35 -2.43
N GLU A 102 2.69 -12.10 -2.14
CA GLU A 102 1.32 -11.68 -1.86
C GLU A 102 0.42 -11.93 -3.07
N TYR A 103 0.82 -11.51 -4.28
CA TYR A 103 0.04 -11.74 -5.49
C TYR A 103 -0.20 -13.22 -5.80
N ARG A 104 0.71 -14.09 -5.42
CA ARG A 104 0.54 -15.53 -5.60
C ARG A 104 -0.43 -16.17 -4.60
N ASN A 105 -0.63 -15.55 -3.43
CA ASN A 105 -1.38 -16.12 -2.32
C ASN A 105 -2.67 -15.37 -1.98
N TYR A 106 -2.80 -14.12 -2.40
CA TYR A 106 -3.98 -13.31 -2.12
C TYR A 106 -5.17 -13.83 -2.91
N ARG A 107 -6.29 -14.05 -2.21
CA ARG A 107 -7.48 -14.65 -2.80
C ARG A 107 -8.72 -14.28 -2.00
N TRP A 108 -9.88 -14.62 -2.54
CA TRP A 108 -11.14 -14.53 -1.82
C TRP A 108 -11.22 -15.59 -0.73
N LYS A 109 -11.83 -15.25 0.42
CA LYS A 109 -12.17 -16.24 1.44
C LYS A 109 -13.15 -17.26 0.86
N THR A 110 -13.03 -18.51 1.28
CA THR A 110 -13.99 -19.54 0.99
C THR A 110 -14.98 -19.68 2.13
N ASP A 111 -16.22 -20.03 1.79
CA ASP A 111 -17.25 -20.38 2.79
C ASP A 111 -17.03 -21.80 3.34
N GLU A 112 -17.93 -22.24 4.21
CA GLU A 112 -17.86 -23.59 4.82
C GLU A 112 -18.04 -24.72 3.78
N PHE A 113 -18.55 -24.43 2.59
CA PHE A 113 -18.71 -25.37 1.50
C PHE A 113 -17.57 -25.30 0.46
N GLY A 114 -16.58 -24.47 0.70
CA GLY A 114 -15.45 -24.32 -0.20
C GLY A 114 -15.70 -23.37 -1.38
N ASN A 115 -16.82 -22.66 -1.40
CA ASN A 115 -17.13 -21.67 -2.44
C ASN A 115 -16.46 -20.32 -2.16
N ALA A 116 -15.97 -19.65 -3.19
CA ALA A 116 -15.40 -18.32 -3.05
C ALA A 116 -16.45 -17.31 -2.63
N THR A 117 -16.13 -16.50 -1.63
CA THR A 117 -16.93 -15.33 -1.22
C THR A 117 -16.42 -14.08 -1.96
N ASN A 118 -17.03 -12.93 -1.68
CA ASN A 118 -16.54 -11.64 -2.16
C ASN A 118 -15.70 -10.90 -1.11
N ILE A 119 -15.22 -11.62 -0.08
CA ILE A 119 -14.40 -11.08 0.99
C ILE A 119 -12.96 -11.60 0.79
N PRO A 120 -11.96 -10.71 0.66
CA PRO A 120 -10.57 -11.17 0.54
C PRO A 120 -10.05 -11.75 1.85
N ILE A 121 -9.07 -12.64 1.74
CA ILE A 121 -8.37 -13.16 2.92
C ILE A 121 -7.64 -12.02 3.64
N ASP A 122 -7.50 -12.16 4.96
CA ASP A 122 -6.76 -11.21 5.79
C ASP A 122 -5.32 -11.70 6.04
N LYS A 123 -4.67 -12.09 4.95
CA LYS A 123 -3.28 -12.56 4.89
C LYS A 123 -2.68 -12.16 3.55
N TYR A 124 -1.38 -12.08 3.47
CA TYR A 124 -0.66 -11.75 2.23
C TYR A 124 -1.17 -10.45 1.60
N ASN A 125 -1.42 -9.44 2.41
CA ASN A 125 -2.14 -8.24 2.00
C ASN A 125 -1.43 -6.93 2.33
N HIS A 126 -0.27 -6.95 3.02
CA HIS A 126 0.36 -5.72 3.52
C HIS A 126 0.78 -4.77 2.39
N SER A 127 1.47 -5.29 1.38
CA SER A 127 1.86 -4.51 0.21
C SER A 127 0.68 -4.25 -0.72
N ILE A 128 -0.26 -5.18 -0.82
CA ILE A 128 -1.50 -5.00 -1.59
C ILE A 128 -2.35 -3.90 -0.97
N ASP A 129 -2.45 -3.84 0.34
CA ASP A 129 -3.15 -2.75 1.03
C ASP A 129 -2.50 -1.40 0.74
N ALA A 130 -1.18 -1.32 0.77
CA ALA A 130 -0.45 -0.11 0.41
C ALA A 130 -0.76 0.33 -1.03
N GLN A 131 -0.75 -0.58 -1.99
CA GLN A 131 -1.11 -0.31 -3.38
C GLN A 131 -2.57 0.14 -3.51
N ARG A 132 -3.46 -0.51 -2.80
CA ARG A 132 -4.89 -0.20 -2.78
C ARG A 132 -5.15 1.22 -2.25
N TYR A 133 -4.40 1.66 -1.25
CA TYR A 133 -4.51 3.02 -0.71
C TYR A 133 -4.14 4.06 -1.77
N VAL A 134 -3.07 3.84 -2.51
CA VAL A 134 -2.70 4.72 -3.62
C VAL A 134 -3.79 4.74 -4.69
N CYS A 135 -4.33 3.58 -5.04
CA CYS A 135 -5.40 3.49 -6.04
C CYS A 135 -6.62 4.33 -5.65
N LEU A 136 -7.06 4.21 -4.39
CA LEU A 136 -8.21 4.97 -3.90
C LEU A 136 -7.95 6.47 -3.87
N ASN A 137 -6.78 6.89 -3.37
CA ASN A 137 -6.49 8.29 -3.19
C ASN A 137 -6.07 9.02 -4.47
N LYS A 138 -5.41 8.32 -5.40
CA LYS A 138 -4.74 8.97 -6.53
C LYS A 138 -5.24 8.53 -7.89
N LEU A 139 -5.74 7.31 -8.05
CA LEU A 139 -6.12 6.78 -9.35
C LEU A 139 -7.62 6.78 -9.59
N LEU A 140 -8.44 6.97 -8.58
CA LEU A 140 -9.89 7.10 -8.74
C LEU A 140 -10.25 8.26 -9.68
N GLU A 141 -9.49 9.36 -9.61
CA GLU A 141 -9.64 10.55 -10.44
C GLU A 141 -8.68 10.59 -11.63
N ARG A 142 -8.02 9.48 -11.94
CA ARG A 142 -7.10 9.31 -13.08
C ARG A 142 -5.92 10.29 -13.11
N ASN A 143 -5.33 10.59 -11.96
CA ASN A 143 -4.14 11.43 -11.91
C ASN A 143 -2.87 10.65 -12.24
N ASN A 144 -2.02 11.16 -13.14
CA ASN A 144 -0.67 10.67 -13.40
C ASN A 144 0.27 11.16 -12.29
N ALA A 145 0.20 10.54 -11.13
CA ALA A 145 0.99 10.96 -9.99
C ALA A 145 2.01 9.89 -9.60
N LEU A 146 3.23 10.32 -9.30
CA LEU A 146 4.19 9.52 -8.57
C LEU A 146 3.76 9.52 -7.09
N SER A 147 3.52 8.35 -6.53
CA SER A 147 3.03 8.23 -5.15
C SER A 147 3.71 7.10 -4.41
N TYR A 148 3.92 7.31 -3.12
CA TYR A 148 4.38 6.28 -2.19
C TYR A 148 3.28 5.96 -1.21
N SER A 149 3.18 4.69 -0.84
CA SER A 149 2.15 4.21 0.07
C SER A 149 2.79 3.47 1.24
N VAL A 150 2.33 3.77 2.45
CA VAL A 150 2.77 3.10 3.67
C VAL A 150 1.57 2.42 4.30
N ALA A 151 1.66 1.09 4.44
CA ALA A 151 0.66 0.30 5.14
C ALA A 151 1.28 -0.34 6.39
N ARG A 152 0.55 -0.31 7.47
CA ARG A 152 0.87 -1.04 8.70
C ARG A 152 -0.20 -2.06 8.97
N GLY A 153 0.21 -3.19 9.54
CA GLY A 153 -0.72 -4.22 9.97
C GLY A 153 -1.70 -3.69 11.03
N LYS A 154 -2.87 -4.25 11.02
CA LYS A 154 -3.89 -3.95 12.03
C LYS A 154 -3.45 -4.45 13.39
N LYS A 155 -3.74 -3.68 14.39
CA LYS A 155 -3.55 -4.11 15.77
C LYS A 155 -4.60 -5.15 16.15
#